data_52beed8129c14fa0cc6628323fe8e32d
#
_entry.id   52beed8129c14fa0cc6628323fe8e32d
#
_cell.length_a   1.000
_cell.length_b   1.000
_cell.length_c   1.000
_cell.angle_alpha   90.00
_cell.angle_beta   90.00
_cell.angle_gamma   90.00
#
_symmetry.space_group_name_H-M   'P 1'
#
loop_
_entity.id
_entity.type
_entity.pdbx_description
1 polymer ?
#
loop_
_entity_poly.entity_id
_entity_poly.type
_entity_poly.pdbx_seq_one_letter_code
_entity_poly.pdbx_strand_id
1 'polypeptide(L)'
;ITLKTGAYPMRELAMAIRWSSDADIDLLTIDGAPGGTGMSPWRMMTEWGIPAVYLHAMAYELCERLVKNGKRAPDLAFAGGFSSEDHVFKALALGAPYCKAVCMGRALMIPGMVGKNAERWLRDEDGGLPKTVSKFGFTKEEIFMNYEVLKAKYGEEVEDLPLGAVGLYNVVDKIKVGLQQLMAGSRNWKVGYISRDDIFSLSTE
;
A
#
# COMPACT_ATOMS: atom_id res chain seq x y z
N ILE A 1 18.29 -10.36 0.20
CA ILE A 1 17.50 -11.04 -0.87
C ILE A 1 16.02 -10.89 -0.53
N THR A 2 15.20 -10.55 -1.53
CA THR A 2 13.76 -10.47 -1.37
C THR A 2 13.06 -11.58 -2.15
N LEU A 3 12.00 -12.12 -1.56
CA LEU A 3 11.14 -13.13 -2.17
C LEU A 3 9.69 -12.64 -2.14
N LYS A 4 8.89 -13.04 -3.11
CA LYS A 4 7.45 -12.76 -3.14
C LYS A 4 6.65 -14.05 -3.30
N THR A 5 5.58 -14.18 -2.52
CA THR A 5 4.62 -15.27 -2.60
C THR A 5 3.21 -14.74 -2.80
N GLY A 6 2.31 -15.59 -3.27
CA GLY A 6 0.91 -15.25 -3.52
C GLY A 6 -0.02 -15.60 -2.36
N ALA A 7 -1.33 -15.51 -2.64
CA ALA A 7 -2.41 -15.74 -1.67
C ALA A 7 -2.72 -17.24 -1.50
N TYR A 8 -1.74 -18.00 -1.08
CA TYR A 8 -1.82 -19.45 -0.92
C TYR A 8 -2.45 -19.87 0.42
N PRO A 9 -2.99 -21.09 0.50
CA PRO A 9 -3.48 -21.68 1.75
C PRO A 9 -2.40 -21.79 2.83
N MET A 10 -2.83 -22.04 4.06
CA MET A 10 -1.99 -22.08 5.27
C MET A 10 -0.73 -22.94 5.11
N ARG A 11 -0.83 -24.11 4.48
CA ARG A 11 0.30 -25.03 4.31
C ARG A 11 1.39 -24.45 3.43
N GLU A 12 1.02 -23.92 2.28
CA GLU A 12 1.93 -23.34 1.30
C GLU A 12 2.55 -22.05 1.83
N LEU A 13 1.76 -21.24 2.54
CA LEU A 13 2.25 -20.04 3.24
C LEU A 13 3.26 -20.42 4.32
N ALA A 14 2.99 -21.45 5.11
CA ALA A 14 3.91 -21.96 6.13
C ALA A 14 5.23 -22.43 5.53
N MET A 15 5.19 -23.12 4.37
CA MET A 15 6.39 -23.53 3.64
C MET A 15 7.18 -22.29 3.16
N ALA A 16 6.52 -21.30 2.58
CA ALA A 16 7.18 -20.08 2.10
C ALA A 16 7.88 -19.33 3.24
N ILE A 17 7.22 -19.14 4.38
CA ILE A 17 7.79 -18.48 5.56
C ILE A 17 8.96 -19.29 6.13
N ARG A 18 8.79 -20.61 6.28
CA ARG A 18 9.85 -21.47 6.80
C ARG A 18 11.08 -21.49 5.90
N TRP A 19 10.90 -21.67 4.58
CA TRP A 19 12.02 -21.68 3.65
C TRP A 19 12.70 -20.30 3.54
N SER A 20 11.94 -19.22 3.66
CA SER A 20 12.52 -17.87 3.75
C SER A 20 13.40 -17.72 4.99
N SER A 21 13.00 -18.32 6.12
CA SER A 21 13.82 -18.38 7.33
C SER A 21 15.06 -19.24 7.13
N ASP A 22 14.91 -20.45 6.60
CA ASP A 22 16.00 -21.43 6.42
C ASP A 22 17.04 -20.95 5.36
N ALA A 23 16.62 -20.11 4.41
CA ALA A 23 17.46 -19.54 3.36
C ALA A 23 17.94 -18.11 3.63
N ASP A 24 17.74 -17.59 4.84
CA ASP A 24 18.12 -16.24 5.25
C ASP A 24 17.60 -15.13 4.30
N ILE A 25 16.36 -15.28 3.82
CA ILE A 25 15.69 -14.23 3.05
C ILE A 25 15.44 -13.03 3.97
N ASP A 26 15.85 -11.84 3.53
CA ASP A 26 15.70 -10.61 4.31
C ASP A 26 14.24 -10.18 4.38
N LEU A 27 13.55 -10.16 3.24
CA LEU A 27 12.17 -9.69 3.12
C LEU A 27 11.30 -10.66 2.30
N LEU A 28 10.23 -11.17 2.90
CA LEU A 28 9.20 -11.94 2.23
C LEU A 28 7.97 -11.07 1.99
N THR A 29 7.66 -10.79 0.73
CA THR A 29 6.40 -10.13 0.35
C THR A 29 5.29 -11.16 0.21
N ILE A 30 4.20 -10.96 0.94
CA ILE A 30 3.00 -11.80 0.89
C ILE A 30 1.87 -11.01 0.22
N ASP A 31 1.45 -11.48 -0.95
CA ASP A 31 0.47 -10.80 -1.79
C ASP A 31 -0.88 -11.49 -1.68
N GLY A 32 -1.79 -10.90 -0.92
CA GLY A 32 -3.15 -11.40 -0.74
C GLY A 32 -4.02 -11.21 -1.99
N ALA A 33 -5.17 -11.84 -2.04
CA ALA A 33 -6.19 -11.47 -3.01
C ALA A 33 -6.73 -10.06 -2.68
N PRO A 34 -6.85 -9.16 -3.63
CA PRO A 34 -6.76 -9.24 -5.09
C PRO A 34 -5.38 -8.89 -5.67
N GLY A 35 -4.31 -9.12 -4.94
CA GLY A 35 -2.95 -8.92 -5.44
C GLY A 35 -2.57 -9.94 -6.51
N GLY A 36 -1.45 -9.69 -7.17
CA GLY A 36 -0.90 -10.55 -8.20
C GLY A 36 -0.18 -9.76 -9.28
N THR A 37 0.48 -10.46 -10.19
CA THR A 37 1.14 -9.86 -11.35
C THR A 37 0.18 -9.86 -12.55
N GLY A 38 0.49 -9.07 -13.59
CA GLY A 38 -0.25 -9.10 -14.85
C GLY A 38 -0.24 -10.46 -15.57
N MET A 39 0.65 -11.37 -15.15
CA MET A 39 0.74 -12.74 -15.64
C MET A 39 -0.14 -13.72 -14.86
N SER A 40 -0.63 -13.36 -13.69
CA SER A 40 -1.52 -14.22 -12.91
C SER A 40 -2.91 -14.25 -13.53
N PRO A 41 -3.54 -15.44 -13.65
CA PRO A 41 -4.94 -15.53 -14.05
C PRO A 41 -5.81 -14.71 -13.10
N TRP A 42 -6.68 -13.87 -13.67
CA TRP A 42 -7.48 -12.94 -12.86
C TRP A 42 -8.38 -13.64 -11.84
N ARG A 43 -8.83 -14.86 -12.10
CA ARG A 43 -9.59 -15.66 -11.15
C ARG A 43 -8.79 -16.03 -9.91
N MET A 44 -7.49 -16.25 -10.03
CA MET A 44 -6.62 -16.47 -8.87
C MET A 44 -6.49 -15.21 -8.00
N MET A 45 -6.61 -14.03 -8.61
CA MET A 45 -6.56 -12.76 -7.88
C MET A 45 -7.89 -12.39 -7.22
N THR A 46 -9.02 -12.87 -7.74
CA THR A 46 -10.36 -12.42 -7.30
C THR A 46 -11.18 -13.49 -6.60
N GLU A 47 -10.98 -14.76 -6.93
CA GLU A 47 -11.83 -15.86 -6.45
C GLU A 47 -11.08 -16.89 -5.61
N TRP A 48 -9.85 -17.26 -6.00
CA TRP A 48 -9.12 -18.38 -5.38
C TRP A 48 -8.06 -17.95 -4.39
N GLY A 49 -7.69 -16.69 -4.39
CA GLY A 49 -6.73 -16.18 -3.43
C GLY A 49 -7.37 -15.97 -2.05
N ILE A 50 -6.62 -16.24 -1.00
CA ILE A 50 -7.05 -15.91 0.35
C ILE A 50 -7.09 -14.39 0.50
N PRO A 51 -8.18 -13.79 1.03
CA PRO A 51 -8.26 -12.36 1.28
C PRO A 51 -7.11 -11.88 2.17
N ALA A 52 -6.59 -10.68 1.86
CA ALA A 52 -5.36 -10.16 2.46
C ALA A 52 -5.39 -10.17 4.00
N VAL A 53 -6.51 -9.79 4.62
CA VAL A 53 -6.62 -9.72 6.08
C VAL A 53 -6.41 -11.09 6.75
N TYR A 54 -7.00 -12.15 6.20
CA TYR A 54 -6.82 -13.51 6.73
C TYR A 54 -5.41 -14.04 6.47
N LEU A 55 -4.90 -13.79 5.26
CA LEU A 55 -3.56 -14.22 4.87
C LEU A 55 -2.48 -13.57 5.76
N HIS A 56 -2.63 -12.29 6.06
CA HIS A 56 -1.68 -11.56 6.89
C HIS A 56 -1.78 -11.99 8.37
N ALA A 57 -2.99 -12.28 8.87
CA ALA A 57 -3.17 -12.85 10.20
C ALA A 57 -2.51 -14.23 10.31
N MET A 58 -2.71 -15.10 9.32
CA MET A 58 -2.04 -16.40 9.25
C MET A 58 -0.51 -16.26 9.19
N ALA A 59 0.00 -15.30 8.42
CA ALA A 59 1.44 -15.05 8.32
C ALA A 59 2.04 -14.65 9.68
N TYR A 60 1.36 -13.80 10.44
CA TYR A 60 1.76 -13.46 11.79
C TYR A 60 1.86 -14.70 12.68
N GLU A 61 0.81 -15.53 12.74
CA GLU A 61 0.80 -16.76 13.55
C GLU A 61 1.93 -17.72 13.17
N LEU A 62 2.21 -17.85 11.88
CA LEU A 62 3.28 -18.71 11.39
C LEU A 62 4.66 -18.19 11.79
N CYS A 63 4.87 -16.88 11.75
CA CYS A 63 6.10 -16.25 12.25
C CYS A 63 6.26 -16.46 13.77
N GLU A 64 5.18 -16.28 14.55
CA GLU A 64 5.18 -16.56 15.98
C GLU A 64 5.58 -18.03 16.30
N ARG A 65 5.00 -18.99 15.55
CA ARG A 65 5.37 -20.40 15.69
C ARG A 65 6.84 -20.67 15.35
N LEU A 66 7.35 -19.97 14.32
CA LEU A 66 8.75 -20.09 13.92
C LEU A 66 9.70 -19.61 15.01
N VAL A 67 9.42 -18.43 15.59
CA VAL A 67 10.20 -17.84 16.67
C VAL A 67 10.13 -18.69 17.94
N LYS A 68 8.95 -19.21 18.30
CA LYS A 68 8.80 -20.15 19.44
C LYS A 68 9.62 -21.42 19.27
N ASN A 69 9.91 -21.82 18.03
CA ASN A 69 10.78 -22.96 17.72
C ASN A 69 12.27 -22.56 17.58
N GLY A 70 12.66 -21.37 18.02
CA GLY A 70 14.04 -20.91 18.03
C GLY A 70 14.59 -20.49 16.65
N LYS A 71 13.73 -20.29 15.66
CA LYS A 71 14.13 -19.85 14.31
C LYS A 71 13.87 -18.35 14.13
N ARG A 72 14.64 -17.71 13.22
CA ARG A 72 14.41 -16.34 12.80
C ARG A 72 13.18 -16.25 11.90
N ALA A 73 12.25 -15.34 12.16
CA ALA A 73 11.24 -14.98 11.19
C ALA A 73 11.82 -13.99 10.16
N PRO A 74 11.51 -14.13 8.86
CA PRO A 74 11.86 -13.09 7.88
C PRO A 74 11.08 -11.81 8.17
N ASP A 75 11.60 -10.66 7.76
CA ASP A 75 10.78 -9.45 7.67
C ASP A 75 9.69 -9.65 6.62
N LEU A 76 8.49 -9.14 6.89
CA LEU A 76 7.35 -9.27 6.01
C LEU A 76 7.01 -7.93 5.34
N ALA A 77 6.63 -8.00 4.07
CA ALA A 77 5.92 -6.94 3.38
C ALA A 77 4.53 -7.44 2.97
N PHE A 78 3.49 -6.70 3.31
CA PHE A 78 2.13 -7.08 2.95
C PHE A 78 1.68 -6.35 1.69
N ALA A 79 1.06 -7.11 0.77
CA ALA A 79 0.50 -6.63 -0.47
C ALA A 79 -0.90 -7.23 -0.69
N GLY A 80 -1.67 -6.67 -1.61
CA GLY A 80 -2.99 -7.18 -1.96
C GLY A 80 -4.13 -6.26 -1.56
N GLY A 81 -4.47 -5.30 -2.43
CA GLY A 81 -5.66 -4.47 -2.30
C GLY A 81 -5.53 -3.22 -1.41
N PHE A 82 -4.35 -2.87 -0.96
CA PHE A 82 -4.12 -1.66 -0.17
C PHE A 82 -4.29 -0.40 -1.04
N SER A 83 -5.03 0.60 -0.51
CA SER A 83 -5.34 1.83 -1.25
C SER A 83 -5.49 3.07 -0.38
N SER A 84 -5.48 2.94 0.94
CA SER A 84 -5.68 4.05 1.88
C SER A 84 -4.79 3.92 3.13
N GLU A 85 -4.71 4.99 3.89
CA GLU A 85 -3.90 5.11 5.11
C GLU A 85 -4.31 4.14 6.21
N ASP A 86 -5.61 3.90 6.37
CA ASP A 86 -6.14 2.94 7.35
C ASP A 86 -5.79 1.50 6.98
N HIS A 87 -5.75 1.16 5.69
CA HIS A 87 -5.26 -0.13 5.24
C HIS A 87 -3.78 -0.33 5.59
N VAL A 88 -2.96 0.72 5.42
CA VAL A 88 -1.54 0.70 5.80
C VAL A 88 -1.38 0.49 7.30
N PHE A 89 -2.11 1.29 8.10
CA PHE A 89 -2.07 1.19 9.55
C PHE A 89 -2.46 -0.20 10.05
N LYS A 90 -3.61 -0.71 9.57
CA LYS A 90 -4.11 -2.04 9.94
C LYS A 90 -3.17 -3.16 9.53
N ALA A 91 -2.55 -3.07 8.36
CA ALA A 91 -1.59 -4.08 7.89
C ALA A 91 -0.34 -4.11 8.77
N LEU A 92 0.22 -2.93 9.08
CA LEU A 92 1.36 -2.83 9.99
C LEU A 92 1.03 -3.37 11.38
N ALA A 93 -0.12 -2.98 11.93
CA ALA A 93 -0.57 -3.44 13.24
C ALA A 93 -0.81 -4.96 13.25
N LEU A 94 -1.56 -5.50 12.26
CA LEU A 94 -1.89 -6.92 12.18
C LEU A 94 -0.65 -7.80 12.09
N GLY A 95 0.38 -7.34 11.37
CA GLY A 95 1.61 -8.09 11.14
C GLY A 95 2.75 -7.78 12.11
N ALA A 96 2.55 -6.84 13.07
CA ALA A 96 3.61 -6.48 14.02
C ALA A 96 4.00 -7.65 14.92
N PRO A 97 5.29 -7.84 15.22
CA PRO A 97 6.45 -7.02 14.85
C PRO A 97 7.08 -7.38 13.48
N TYR A 98 6.55 -8.33 12.74
CA TYR A 98 7.18 -8.91 11.54
C TYR A 98 6.93 -8.06 10.29
N CYS A 99 5.77 -7.41 10.15
CA CYS A 99 5.46 -6.57 9.01
C CYS A 99 6.24 -5.26 9.06
N LYS A 100 7.10 -5.03 8.07
CA LYS A 100 7.95 -3.85 7.94
C LYS A 100 7.54 -2.92 6.82
N ALA A 101 6.74 -3.41 5.88
CA ALA A 101 6.33 -2.64 4.70
C ALA A 101 4.95 -3.04 4.20
N VAL A 102 4.29 -2.10 3.53
CA VAL A 102 3.04 -2.33 2.79
C VAL A 102 3.24 -1.93 1.34
N CYS A 103 2.85 -2.80 0.44
CA CYS A 103 3.01 -2.60 -1.00
C CYS A 103 1.68 -2.20 -1.64
N MET A 104 1.71 -1.09 -2.38
CA MET A 104 0.60 -0.61 -3.18
C MET A 104 0.99 -0.63 -4.66
N GLY A 105 0.16 -1.22 -5.50
CA GLY A 105 0.37 -1.25 -6.95
C GLY A 105 -0.63 -0.35 -7.67
N ARG A 106 -1.75 -0.93 -8.08
CA ARG A 106 -2.78 -0.25 -8.90
C ARG A 106 -3.33 1.03 -8.27
N ALA A 107 -3.45 1.08 -6.94
CA ALA A 107 -3.92 2.27 -6.25
C ALA A 107 -3.04 3.51 -6.51
N LEU A 108 -1.74 3.34 -6.68
CA LEU A 108 -0.81 4.43 -7.00
C LEU A 108 -0.72 4.69 -8.52
N MET A 109 -1.10 3.75 -9.38
CA MET A 109 -1.17 3.98 -10.82
C MET A 109 -2.32 4.93 -11.19
N ILE A 110 -3.46 4.83 -10.49
CA ILE A 110 -4.66 5.63 -10.80
C ILE A 110 -4.37 7.13 -10.74
N PRO A 111 -3.83 7.71 -9.67
CA PRO A 111 -3.53 9.14 -9.61
C PRO A 111 -2.51 9.59 -10.65
N GLY A 112 -1.55 8.74 -11.00
CA GLY A 112 -0.62 9.01 -12.09
C GLY A 112 -1.32 9.09 -13.46
N MET A 113 -2.24 8.16 -13.73
CA MET A 113 -3.02 8.16 -14.97
C MET A 113 -4.02 9.33 -15.03
N VAL A 114 -4.70 9.62 -13.92
CA VAL A 114 -5.64 10.75 -13.84
C VAL A 114 -4.89 12.06 -14.03
N GLY A 115 -3.73 12.23 -13.39
CA GLY A 115 -2.90 13.42 -13.57
C GLY A 115 -2.43 13.61 -15.02
N LYS A 116 -2.01 12.52 -15.68
CA LYS A 116 -1.68 12.55 -17.10
C LYS A 116 -2.88 12.96 -17.98
N ASN A 117 -4.07 12.46 -17.67
CA ASN A 117 -5.27 12.84 -18.40
C ASN A 117 -5.63 14.32 -18.10
N ALA A 118 -5.51 14.77 -16.85
CA ALA A 118 -5.74 16.18 -16.48
C ALA A 118 -4.83 17.14 -17.26
N GLU A 119 -3.58 16.76 -17.48
CA GLU A 119 -2.64 17.52 -18.30
C GLU A 119 -3.17 17.72 -19.75
N ARG A 120 -3.67 16.65 -20.37
CA ARG A 120 -4.24 16.72 -21.73
C ARG A 120 -5.52 17.54 -21.77
N TRP A 121 -6.40 17.37 -20.77
CA TRP A 121 -7.63 18.15 -20.67
C TRP A 121 -7.38 19.66 -20.48
N LEU A 122 -6.38 20.01 -19.67
CA LEU A 122 -5.98 21.41 -19.46
C LEU A 122 -5.38 22.05 -20.71
N ARG A 123 -4.79 21.23 -21.62
CA ARG A 123 -4.31 21.68 -22.94
C ARG A 123 -5.40 21.65 -24.03
N ASP A 124 -6.63 21.31 -23.67
CA ASP A 124 -7.77 21.15 -24.57
C ASP A 124 -7.55 20.10 -25.70
N GLU A 125 -6.64 19.16 -25.47
CA GLU A 125 -6.33 18.11 -26.44
C GLU A 125 -7.46 17.08 -26.63
N ASP A 126 -8.32 16.88 -25.61
CA ASP A 126 -9.41 15.89 -25.57
C ASP A 126 -10.80 16.53 -25.35
N GLY A 127 -11.02 17.77 -25.81
CA GLY A 127 -12.30 18.46 -25.66
C GLY A 127 -12.51 19.11 -24.28
N GLY A 128 -11.44 19.40 -23.58
CA GLY A 128 -11.44 20.13 -22.31
C GLY A 128 -11.74 19.28 -21.07
N LEU A 129 -11.88 19.95 -19.93
CA LEU A 129 -12.09 19.31 -18.64
C LEU A 129 -13.45 18.64 -18.50
N PRO A 130 -13.51 17.34 -18.14
CA PRO A 130 -14.78 16.68 -17.80
C PRO A 130 -15.49 17.38 -16.62
N LYS A 131 -16.82 17.39 -16.64
CA LYS A 131 -17.65 17.97 -15.56
C LYS A 131 -17.32 17.46 -14.15
N THR A 132 -16.81 16.23 -14.06
CA THR A 132 -16.38 15.62 -12.78
C THR A 132 -15.09 16.22 -12.25
N VAL A 133 -14.27 16.81 -13.11
CA VAL A 133 -12.99 17.45 -12.77
C VAL A 133 -13.16 18.95 -12.65
N SER A 134 -13.88 19.60 -13.57
CA SER A 134 -14.08 21.05 -13.57
C SER A 134 -14.77 21.60 -12.31
N LYS A 135 -15.45 20.74 -11.54
CA LYS A 135 -15.99 21.12 -10.22
C LYS A 135 -14.90 21.44 -9.17
N PHE A 136 -13.66 21.03 -9.41
CA PHE A 136 -12.52 21.32 -8.53
C PHE A 136 -11.76 22.58 -8.99
N GLY A 137 -11.95 23.00 -10.24
CA GLY A 137 -11.31 24.15 -10.84
C GLY A 137 -10.92 23.93 -12.30
N PHE A 138 -10.25 24.90 -12.89
CA PHE A 138 -9.83 24.95 -14.29
C PHE A 138 -8.32 25.09 -14.47
N THR A 139 -7.58 25.17 -13.37
CA THR A 139 -6.12 25.28 -13.36
C THR A 139 -5.50 24.10 -12.60
N LYS A 140 -4.22 23.87 -12.81
CA LYS A 140 -3.50 22.81 -12.09
C LYS A 140 -3.41 23.06 -10.58
N GLU A 141 -3.33 24.33 -10.19
CA GLU A 141 -3.31 24.80 -8.80
C GLU A 141 -4.62 24.48 -8.08
N GLU A 142 -5.75 24.61 -8.78
CA GLU A 142 -7.08 24.31 -8.22
C GLU A 142 -7.38 22.81 -8.19
N ILE A 143 -6.91 22.05 -9.19
CA ILE A 143 -7.18 20.62 -9.33
C ILE A 143 -6.28 19.78 -8.40
N PHE A 144 -5.00 20.17 -8.23
CA PHE A 144 -4.04 19.42 -7.45
C PHE A 144 -3.74 20.11 -6.13
N MET A 145 -4.30 19.55 -5.04
CA MET A 145 -4.25 20.11 -3.68
C MET A 145 -2.83 20.52 -3.23
N ASN A 146 -1.81 19.75 -3.61
CA ASN A 146 -0.43 19.99 -3.18
C ASN A 146 0.43 20.70 -4.24
N TYR A 147 -0.19 21.28 -5.29
CA TYR A 147 0.58 21.96 -6.33
C TYR A 147 1.37 23.13 -5.76
N GLU A 148 0.76 23.95 -4.90
CA GLU A 148 1.43 25.08 -4.24
C GLU A 148 2.57 24.63 -3.30
N VAL A 149 2.44 23.47 -2.67
CA VAL A 149 3.53 22.88 -1.85
C VAL A 149 4.72 22.51 -2.74
N LEU A 150 4.45 21.92 -3.91
CA LEU A 150 5.48 21.59 -4.88
C LEU A 150 6.12 22.87 -5.46
N LYS A 151 5.33 23.89 -5.74
CA LYS A 151 5.81 25.21 -6.22
C LYS A 151 6.72 25.89 -5.21
N ALA A 152 6.36 25.85 -3.93
CA ALA A 152 7.21 26.36 -2.86
C ALA A 152 8.54 25.60 -2.73
N LYS A 153 8.55 24.30 -3.07
CA LYS A 153 9.73 23.44 -2.98
C LYS A 153 10.65 23.53 -4.20
N TYR A 154 10.09 23.60 -5.40
CA TYR A 154 10.82 23.51 -6.67
C TYR A 154 10.88 24.84 -7.44
N GLY A 155 10.18 25.89 -6.97
CA GLY A 155 10.12 27.17 -7.68
C GLY A 155 9.49 27.01 -9.06
N GLU A 156 10.12 27.65 -10.06
CA GLU A 156 9.66 27.60 -11.46
C GLU A 156 9.78 26.19 -12.09
N GLU A 157 10.68 25.34 -11.59
CA GLU A 157 10.87 23.96 -12.09
C GLU A 157 9.61 23.09 -11.91
N VAL A 158 8.66 23.49 -11.06
CA VAL A 158 7.38 22.80 -10.90
C VAL A 158 6.58 22.74 -12.21
N GLU A 159 6.78 23.72 -13.09
CA GLU A 159 6.10 23.81 -14.38
C GLU A 159 6.48 22.66 -15.33
N ASP A 160 7.68 22.12 -15.18
CA ASP A 160 8.22 21.01 -15.97
C ASP A 160 7.82 19.63 -15.41
N LEU A 161 7.18 19.59 -14.22
CA LEU A 161 6.75 18.33 -13.64
C LEU A 161 5.53 17.76 -14.39
N PRO A 162 5.57 16.52 -14.86
CA PRO A 162 4.39 15.86 -15.43
C PRO A 162 3.24 15.85 -14.41
N LEU A 163 2.03 16.24 -14.80
CA LEU A 163 0.89 16.25 -13.87
C LEU A 163 0.53 14.85 -13.34
N GLY A 164 0.95 13.78 -14.03
CA GLY A 164 0.90 12.43 -13.49
C GLY A 164 1.74 12.24 -12.22
N ALA A 165 2.93 12.85 -12.17
CA ALA A 165 3.78 12.83 -10.97
C ALA A 165 3.18 13.69 -9.85
N VAL A 166 2.60 14.84 -10.18
CA VAL A 166 1.87 15.70 -9.22
C VAL A 166 0.68 14.95 -8.62
N GLY A 167 -0.12 14.25 -9.44
CA GLY A 167 -1.23 13.43 -8.98
C GLY A 167 -0.80 12.31 -8.04
N LEU A 168 0.31 11.65 -8.37
CA LEU A 168 0.90 10.62 -7.50
C LEU A 168 1.36 11.21 -6.17
N TYR A 169 2.05 12.34 -6.20
CA TYR A 169 2.50 13.05 -5.01
C TYR A 169 1.33 13.39 -4.07
N ASN A 170 0.22 13.93 -4.62
CA ASN A 170 -0.98 14.25 -3.85
C ASN A 170 -1.51 13.05 -3.06
N VAL A 171 -1.60 11.88 -3.70
CA VAL A 171 -2.14 10.68 -3.06
C VAL A 171 -1.16 10.13 -2.02
N VAL A 172 0.14 10.10 -2.32
CA VAL A 172 1.15 9.64 -1.36
C VAL A 172 1.19 10.55 -0.14
N ASP A 173 1.14 11.87 -0.33
CA ASP A 173 1.12 12.82 0.79
C ASP A 173 -0.16 12.70 1.63
N LYS A 174 -1.32 12.52 1.00
CA LYS A 174 -2.58 12.22 1.68
C LYS A 174 -2.47 10.97 2.56
N ILE A 175 -1.94 9.88 2.01
CA ILE A 175 -1.74 8.62 2.76
C ILE A 175 -0.79 8.84 3.93
N LYS A 176 0.32 9.58 3.72
CA LYS A 176 1.28 9.92 4.76
C LYS A 176 0.63 10.70 5.90
N VAL A 177 -0.10 11.78 5.58
CA VAL A 177 -0.77 12.62 6.58
C VAL A 177 -1.83 11.82 7.32
N GLY A 178 -2.66 11.05 6.62
CA GLY A 178 -3.66 10.18 7.22
C GLY A 178 -3.07 9.12 8.15
N LEU A 179 -1.96 8.49 7.74
CA LEU A 179 -1.24 7.55 8.58
C LEU A 179 -0.69 8.23 9.85
N GLN A 180 -0.13 9.44 9.74
CA GLN A 180 0.32 10.22 10.89
C GLN A 180 -0.83 10.55 11.85
N GLN A 181 -2.02 10.86 11.34
CA GLN A 181 -3.22 11.10 12.15
C GLN A 181 -3.67 9.84 12.90
N LEU A 182 -3.69 8.68 12.24
CA LEU A 182 -4.02 7.41 12.89
C LEU A 182 -2.99 7.06 13.97
N MET A 183 -1.71 7.23 13.68
CA MET A 183 -0.63 7.01 14.64
C MET A 183 -0.74 7.96 15.84
N ALA A 184 -1.04 9.24 15.62
CA ALA A 184 -1.27 10.19 16.71
C ALA A 184 -2.48 9.80 17.57
N GLY A 185 -3.56 9.32 16.94
CA GLY A 185 -4.75 8.81 17.61
C GLY A 185 -4.44 7.63 18.55
N SER A 186 -3.58 6.73 18.12
CA SER A 186 -3.12 5.58 18.93
C SER A 186 -1.88 5.88 19.80
N ARG A 187 -1.45 7.15 19.87
CA ARG A 187 -0.27 7.61 20.64
C ARG A 187 1.06 7.01 20.17
N ASN A 188 1.15 6.60 18.92
CA ASN A 188 2.35 6.08 18.30
C ASN A 188 3.07 7.17 17.49
N TRP A 189 4.28 7.56 17.93
CA TRP A 189 5.07 8.62 17.29
C TRP A 189 6.15 8.10 16.34
N LYS A 190 6.26 6.78 16.21
CA LYS A 190 7.11 6.09 15.23
C LYS A 190 6.36 4.90 14.64
N VAL A 191 6.53 4.65 13.35
CA VAL A 191 5.88 3.53 12.65
C VAL A 191 6.20 2.19 13.34
N GLY A 192 7.43 2.01 13.84
CA GLY A 192 7.84 0.79 14.53
C GLY A 192 7.20 0.57 15.90
N TYR A 193 6.39 1.52 16.39
CA TYR A 193 5.62 1.36 17.64
C TYR A 193 4.20 0.86 17.39
N ILE A 194 3.76 0.88 16.14
CA ILE A 194 2.46 0.29 15.79
C ILE A 194 2.50 -1.20 16.12
N SER A 195 1.50 -1.64 16.88
CA SER A 195 1.41 -3.00 17.39
C SER A 195 0.00 -3.57 17.21
N ARG A 196 -0.16 -4.85 17.51
CA ARG A 196 -1.47 -5.50 17.47
C ARG A 196 -2.45 -4.94 18.51
N ASP A 197 -1.95 -4.29 19.57
CA ASP A 197 -2.78 -3.64 20.59
C ASP A 197 -3.47 -2.36 20.07
N ASP A 198 -3.04 -1.84 18.93
CA ASP A 198 -3.65 -0.67 18.28
C ASP A 198 -4.90 -1.02 17.45
N ILE A 199 -5.19 -2.31 17.29
CA ILE A 199 -6.37 -2.83 16.58
C ILE A 199 -7.03 -3.93 17.41
N PHE A 200 -8.31 -4.15 17.18
CA PHE A 200 -8.99 -5.31 17.76
C PHE A 200 -10.02 -5.87 16.77
N SER A 201 -10.27 -7.18 16.87
CA SER A 201 -11.28 -7.85 16.08
C SER A 201 -12.69 -7.54 16.62
N LEU A 202 -13.63 -7.33 15.71
CA LEU A 202 -15.05 -7.19 16.05
C LEU A 202 -15.76 -8.54 16.21
N SER A 203 -15.08 -9.62 15.85
CA SER A 203 -15.55 -11.00 15.98
C SER A 203 -14.48 -11.89 16.60
N THR A 204 -14.89 -13.03 17.13
CA THR A 204 -13.99 -14.04 17.69
C THR A 204 -13.50 -15.06 16.65
N GLU A 205 -13.94 -14.93 15.40
CA GLU A 205 -13.57 -15.79 14.27
C GLU A 205 -12.38 -15.24 13.49
#